data_fb9264d9b6bfc4244c542e14ec54ecff
#
_entry.id   fb9264d9b6bfc4244c542e14ec54ecff
#
_cell.length_a   1.000
_cell.length_b   1.000
_cell.length_c   1.000
_cell.angle_alpha   90.00
_cell.angle_beta   90.00
_cell.angle_gamma   90.00
#
_symmetry.space_group_name_H-M   'P 1'
#
loop_
_entity.id
_entity.type
_entity.pdbx_description
1 polymer ?
#
loop_
_entity_poly.entity_id
_entity_poly.type
_entity_poly.pdbx_seq_one_letter_code
_entity_poly.pdbx_strand_id
1 'polypeptide(L)'
;MFATKQETREHLRKRAGALAGDRRGSTLIVVCVGLVVVFAFAVLAIDGAILMTSKTQLQAAADAAALAGASGLLTGSQDEAVQRAIGFASFNKAVEDIQTPVVISAADVTFPQSDVCRVLTHRTLATDDPLKTYFVRVLPGGSTTADMTAVAAAQAFDVCGSKCIKPWVIPDNWNDANANGTCDPGEYDPNVTGYQAPRDVGMQVVLKNGDPHNVIAPGIYFPVCFPPLDNDEGIKPETGGDVYREWIAQCEPYMVDIGDRLLLEPGNLVGPTKQGMADLIALDPGARWDSGSQTIVNSAFAESPRIGLVPFFDPTTPPTSGRNWVSVVKLGAFFIEGVQGNGDVTGRFIQITTGGVPCGNGLGNGLVKGIVLIE
;
A
#
# COMPACT_ATOMS: atom_id res chain seq x y z
N MET A 1 89.06 -50.08 -18.58
CA MET A 1 88.49 -48.94 -17.79
C MET A 1 87.47 -48.18 -18.59
N PHE A 2 86.76 -48.81 -19.55
CA PHE A 2 85.71 -48.11 -20.36
C PHE A 2 84.35 -48.81 -20.26
N ALA A 3 84.25 -50.04 -19.73
CA ALA A 3 82.97 -50.77 -19.63
C ALA A 3 82.05 -50.29 -18.52
N THR A 4 82.54 -49.79 -17.38
CA THR A 4 81.77 -49.37 -16.20
C THR A 4 81.01 -48.06 -16.36
N LYS A 5 81.40 -47.23 -17.33
CA LYS A 5 80.75 -45.93 -17.56
C LYS A 5 79.47 -46.02 -18.41
N GLN A 6 79.38 -47.08 -19.20
CA GLN A 6 78.24 -47.34 -20.08
C GLN A 6 77.08 -48.01 -19.34
N GLU A 7 77.33 -48.90 -18.43
CA GLU A 7 76.33 -49.54 -17.58
C GLU A 7 75.65 -48.55 -16.61
N THR A 8 76.47 -47.65 -16.04
CA THR A 8 75.95 -46.63 -15.13
C THR A 8 75.04 -45.63 -15.84
N ARG A 9 75.31 -45.30 -17.10
CA ARG A 9 74.47 -44.43 -17.94
C ARG A 9 73.14 -45.11 -18.37
N GLU A 10 73.21 -46.47 -18.67
CA GLU A 10 71.97 -47.19 -18.97
C GLU A 10 71.06 -47.38 -17.77
N HIS A 11 71.66 -47.65 -16.57
CA HIS A 11 70.90 -47.72 -15.32
C HIS A 11 70.26 -46.38 -14.92
N LEU A 12 70.95 -45.23 -15.13
CA LEU A 12 70.38 -43.91 -14.90
C LEU A 12 69.32 -43.57 -15.93
N ARG A 13 69.48 -43.99 -17.22
CA ARG A 13 68.38 -43.75 -18.23
C ARG A 13 67.16 -44.64 -17.97
N LYS A 14 67.33 -45.91 -17.53
CA LYS A 14 66.20 -46.75 -17.15
C LYS A 14 65.49 -46.24 -15.91
N ARG A 15 66.19 -45.71 -14.92
CA ARG A 15 65.58 -45.06 -13.74
C ARG A 15 64.90 -43.74 -14.11
N ALA A 16 65.44 -42.91 -14.97
CA ALA A 16 64.83 -41.73 -15.46
C ALA A 16 63.59 -42.03 -16.34
N GLY A 17 63.63 -43.10 -17.17
CA GLY A 17 62.47 -43.51 -17.92
C GLY A 17 61.35 -44.14 -17.08
N ALA A 18 61.70 -44.80 -15.95
CA ALA A 18 60.71 -45.33 -15.04
C ALA A 18 60.02 -44.25 -14.23
N LEU A 19 60.70 -43.13 -13.94
CA LEU A 19 60.09 -41.96 -13.29
C LEU A 19 59.23 -41.14 -14.24
N ALA A 20 59.44 -41.20 -15.57
CA ALA A 20 58.64 -40.48 -16.56
C ALA A 20 57.37 -41.25 -17.00
N GLY A 21 57.20 -42.51 -16.58
CA GLY A 21 56.14 -43.43 -17.08
C GLY A 21 54.93 -43.62 -16.18
N ASP A 22 54.95 -43.17 -14.95
CA ASP A 22 53.84 -43.40 -14.03
C ASP A 22 52.82 -42.27 -14.05
N ARG A 23 51.99 -42.30 -15.13
CA ARG A 23 50.87 -41.34 -15.27
C ARG A 23 49.72 -41.57 -14.27
N ARG A 24 49.75 -42.68 -13.49
CA ARG A 24 48.67 -43.03 -12.57
C ARG A 24 48.61 -42.09 -11.33
N GLY A 25 49.74 -41.55 -10.87
CA GLY A 25 49.78 -40.57 -9.79
C GLY A 25 49.37 -39.15 -10.21
N SER A 26 49.58 -38.77 -11.48
CA SER A 26 49.25 -37.46 -12.00
C SER A 26 47.73 -37.21 -12.04
N THR A 27 46.93 -38.22 -12.41
CA THR A 27 45.47 -38.13 -12.47
C THR A 27 44.87 -37.90 -11.08
N LEU A 28 45.41 -38.58 -10.04
CA LEU A 28 44.95 -38.42 -8.67
C LEU A 28 45.17 -36.96 -8.18
N ILE A 29 46.33 -36.37 -8.45
CA ILE A 29 46.65 -35.00 -8.07
C ILE A 29 45.71 -34.01 -8.77
N VAL A 30 45.44 -34.19 -10.08
CA VAL A 30 44.52 -33.31 -10.84
C VAL A 30 43.08 -33.42 -10.28
N VAL A 31 42.64 -34.64 -9.97
CA VAL A 31 41.31 -34.87 -9.39
C VAL A 31 41.22 -34.24 -8.00
N CYS A 32 42.22 -34.38 -7.13
CA CYS A 32 42.26 -33.79 -5.80
C CYS A 32 42.22 -32.24 -5.87
N VAL A 33 43.05 -31.64 -6.75
CA VAL A 33 43.04 -30.20 -6.96
C VAL A 33 41.70 -29.73 -7.54
N GLY A 34 41.15 -30.45 -8.50
CA GLY A 34 39.83 -30.15 -9.08
C GLY A 34 38.71 -30.19 -8.03
N LEU A 35 38.70 -31.21 -7.17
CA LEU A 35 37.75 -31.29 -6.06
C LEU A 35 37.86 -30.10 -5.08
N VAL A 36 39.08 -29.71 -4.70
CA VAL A 36 39.28 -28.53 -3.82
C VAL A 36 38.71 -27.28 -4.46
N VAL A 37 38.93 -27.07 -5.77
CA VAL A 37 38.39 -25.92 -6.50
C VAL A 37 36.84 -25.97 -6.53
N VAL A 38 36.25 -27.12 -6.83
CA VAL A 38 34.79 -27.30 -6.85
C VAL A 38 34.19 -27.02 -5.45
N PHE A 39 34.80 -27.55 -4.40
CA PHE A 39 34.39 -27.31 -3.02
C PHE A 39 34.52 -25.82 -2.65
N ALA A 40 35.58 -25.12 -3.06
CA ALA A 40 35.75 -23.71 -2.79
C ALA A 40 34.66 -22.87 -3.43
N PHE A 41 34.25 -23.19 -4.69
CA PHE A 41 33.10 -22.49 -5.32
C PHE A 41 31.76 -22.82 -4.65
N ALA A 42 31.54 -24.11 -4.29
CA ALA A 42 30.30 -24.51 -3.60
C ALA A 42 30.15 -23.78 -2.25
N VAL A 43 31.21 -23.67 -1.50
CA VAL A 43 31.33 -22.94 -0.23
C VAL A 43 30.96 -21.46 -0.39
N LEU A 44 31.55 -20.79 -1.37
CA LEU A 44 31.28 -19.38 -1.66
C LEU A 44 29.81 -19.16 -2.08
N ALA A 45 29.25 -20.10 -2.83
CA ALA A 45 27.86 -20.05 -3.26
C ALA A 45 26.88 -20.17 -2.07
N ILE A 46 27.16 -21.03 -1.09
CA ILE A 46 26.31 -21.22 0.09
C ILE A 46 26.31 -19.97 0.98
N ASP A 47 27.48 -19.44 1.36
CA ASP A 47 27.55 -18.22 2.18
C ASP A 47 26.93 -17.03 1.44
N GLY A 48 27.17 -16.91 0.13
CA GLY A 48 26.56 -15.87 -0.71
C GLY A 48 25.03 -15.96 -0.73
N ALA A 49 24.48 -17.18 -0.84
CA ALA A 49 23.03 -17.40 -0.79
C ALA A 49 22.43 -17.01 0.57
N ILE A 50 23.12 -17.34 1.69
CA ILE A 50 22.69 -16.95 3.05
C ILE A 50 22.66 -15.44 3.17
N LEU A 51 23.74 -14.74 2.75
CA LEU A 51 23.81 -13.29 2.83
C LEU A 51 22.73 -12.61 1.97
N MET A 52 22.48 -13.08 0.75
CA MET A 52 21.43 -12.55 -0.11
C MET A 52 20.04 -12.77 0.49
N THR A 53 19.76 -13.96 1.02
CA THR A 53 18.49 -14.26 1.67
C THR A 53 18.28 -13.37 2.91
N SER A 54 19.31 -13.21 3.75
CA SER A 54 19.27 -12.34 4.91
C SER A 54 19.00 -10.87 4.51
N LYS A 55 19.65 -10.39 3.44
CA LYS A 55 19.41 -9.03 2.92
C LYS A 55 17.97 -8.83 2.50
N THR A 56 17.40 -9.79 1.77
CA THR A 56 15.99 -9.74 1.33
C THR A 56 15.04 -9.74 2.52
N GLN A 57 15.32 -10.52 3.54
CA GLN A 57 14.49 -10.59 4.74
C GLN A 57 14.59 -9.31 5.60
N LEU A 58 15.78 -8.75 5.75
CA LEU A 58 15.96 -7.45 6.42
C LEU A 58 15.25 -6.34 5.65
N GLN A 59 15.28 -6.38 4.30
CA GLN A 59 14.54 -5.41 3.48
C GLN A 59 13.05 -5.56 3.70
N ALA A 60 12.50 -6.78 3.64
CA ALA A 60 11.08 -7.01 3.90
C ALA A 60 10.65 -6.55 5.31
N ALA A 61 11.52 -6.72 6.31
CA ALA A 61 11.29 -6.20 7.66
C ALA A 61 11.30 -4.67 7.70
N ALA A 62 12.23 -4.03 6.99
CA ALA A 62 12.30 -2.58 6.88
C ALA A 62 11.07 -2.00 6.18
N ASP A 63 10.64 -2.60 5.06
CA ASP A 63 9.46 -2.20 4.30
C ASP A 63 8.20 -2.30 5.16
N ALA A 64 8.00 -3.44 5.84
CA ALA A 64 6.86 -3.64 6.72
C ALA A 64 6.86 -2.66 7.90
N ALA A 65 8.02 -2.42 8.50
CA ALA A 65 8.17 -1.48 9.61
C ALA A 65 7.94 -0.03 9.17
N ALA A 66 8.45 0.37 8.00
CA ALA A 66 8.26 1.71 7.44
C ALA A 66 6.76 1.97 7.14
N LEU A 67 6.08 1.03 6.50
CA LEU A 67 4.63 1.12 6.24
C LEU A 67 3.83 1.20 7.55
N ALA A 68 4.15 0.36 8.54
CA ALA A 68 3.50 0.41 9.84
C ALA A 68 3.78 1.72 10.59
N GLY A 69 5.01 2.22 10.54
CA GLY A 69 5.38 3.52 11.10
C GLY A 69 4.63 4.66 10.42
N ALA A 70 4.58 4.68 9.08
CA ALA A 70 3.80 5.67 8.34
C ALA A 70 2.32 5.62 8.68
N SER A 71 1.74 4.43 8.95
CA SER A 71 0.35 4.32 9.42
C SER A 71 0.14 5.00 10.79
N GLY A 72 1.15 5.01 11.65
CA GLY A 72 1.10 5.72 12.93
C GLY A 72 1.07 7.24 12.77
N LEU A 73 1.67 7.78 11.70
CA LEU A 73 1.63 9.22 11.40
C LEU A 73 0.22 9.71 11.04
N LEU A 74 -0.66 8.82 10.56
CA LEU A 74 -2.06 9.17 10.26
C LEU A 74 -2.83 9.58 11.52
N THR A 75 -2.41 9.12 12.70
CA THR A 75 -2.97 9.51 14.01
C THR A 75 -2.31 10.76 14.59
N GLY A 76 -1.30 11.32 13.90
CA GLY A 76 -0.58 12.54 14.29
C GLY A 76 0.49 12.34 15.37
N SER A 77 0.84 11.10 15.74
CA SER A 77 1.83 10.79 16.79
C SER A 77 3.05 10.07 16.23
N GLN A 78 4.22 10.71 16.34
CA GLN A 78 5.50 10.05 16.04
C GLN A 78 5.81 8.91 17.02
N ASP A 79 5.38 9.03 18.28
CA ASP A 79 5.58 7.97 19.28
C ASP A 79 4.83 6.71 18.88
N GLU A 80 3.60 6.83 18.40
CA GLU A 80 2.83 5.70 17.89
C GLU A 80 3.44 5.13 16.62
N ALA A 81 3.94 5.96 15.73
CA ALA A 81 4.67 5.53 14.54
C ALA A 81 5.89 4.68 14.89
N VAL A 82 6.68 5.11 15.88
CA VAL A 82 7.84 4.33 16.39
C VAL A 82 7.40 2.99 16.96
N GLN A 83 6.35 2.96 17.79
CA GLN A 83 5.88 1.70 18.40
C GLN A 83 5.34 0.73 17.34
N ARG A 84 4.61 1.21 16.35
CA ARG A 84 4.13 0.39 15.23
C ARG A 84 5.29 -0.15 14.41
N ALA A 85 6.28 0.69 14.05
CA ALA A 85 7.46 0.26 13.31
C ALA A 85 8.23 -0.85 14.04
N ILE A 86 8.51 -0.69 15.33
CA ILE A 86 9.19 -1.70 16.15
C ILE A 86 8.38 -3.01 16.21
N GLY A 87 7.08 -2.90 16.45
CA GLY A 87 6.18 -4.06 16.49
C GLY A 87 6.21 -4.86 15.19
N PHE A 88 6.06 -4.19 14.05
CA PHE A 88 6.01 -4.86 12.74
C PHE A 88 7.37 -5.40 12.29
N ALA A 89 8.49 -4.75 12.64
CA ALA A 89 9.82 -5.31 12.40
C ALA A 89 9.96 -6.68 13.08
N SER A 90 9.48 -6.82 14.32
CA SER A 90 9.59 -8.03 15.12
C SER A 90 8.78 -9.23 14.60
N PHE A 91 7.76 -9.01 13.76
CA PHE A 91 7.03 -10.09 13.08
C PHE A 91 7.84 -10.73 11.96
N ASN A 92 8.84 -10.03 11.44
CA ASN A 92 9.72 -10.53 10.39
C ASN A 92 10.92 -11.24 11.02
N LYS A 93 11.35 -12.32 10.39
CA LYS A 93 12.45 -13.18 10.85
C LYS A 93 13.57 -13.14 9.84
N ALA A 94 14.80 -13.01 10.32
CA ALA A 94 15.99 -13.06 9.47
C ALA A 94 16.67 -14.44 9.54
N VAL A 95 17.32 -14.84 8.44
CA VAL A 95 18.03 -16.13 8.33
C VAL A 95 19.15 -16.21 9.36
N GLU A 96 19.18 -17.21 10.05
CA GLU A 96 20.14 -17.98 10.82
C GLU A 96 19.43 -18.83 11.88
N ASP A 97 18.36 -18.31 12.39
CA ASP A 97 17.41 -19.06 13.18
C ASP A 97 16.03 -18.60 12.73
N ILE A 98 15.24 -19.51 12.15
CA ILE A 98 13.86 -19.25 11.69
C ILE A 98 12.99 -18.63 12.81
N GLN A 99 13.50 -18.62 14.03
CA GLN A 99 12.83 -18.11 15.24
C GLN A 99 13.29 -16.69 15.68
N THR A 100 14.41 -16.18 15.17
CA THR A 100 14.93 -14.88 15.64
C THR A 100 14.24 -13.73 14.93
N PRO A 101 13.45 -12.90 15.63
CA PRO A 101 12.82 -11.72 15.04
C PRO A 101 13.87 -10.64 14.70
N VAL A 102 13.55 -9.79 13.72
CA VAL A 102 14.31 -8.57 13.45
C VAL A 102 14.02 -7.57 14.56
N VAL A 103 15.04 -7.20 15.32
CA VAL A 103 14.92 -6.24 16.42
C VAL A 103 15.45 -4.88 15.96
N ILE A 104 14.62 -3.86 16.12
CA ILE A 104 15.00 -2.45 15.94
C ILE A 104 14.66 -1.66 17.20
N SER A 105 15.31 -0.53 17.38
CA SER A 105 15.08 0.41 18.47
C SER A 105 14.42 1.71 17.97
N ALA A 106 14.01 2.57 18.88
CA ALA A 106 13.50 3.89 18.50
C ALA A 106 14.53 4.74 17.73
N ALA A 107 15.84 4.52 17.95
CA ALA A 107 16.90 5.23 17.24
C ALA A 107 17.00 4.83 15.75
N ASP A 108 16.47 3.66 15.39
CA ASP A 108 16.46 3.15 14.01
C ASP A 108 15.27 3.67 13.20
N VAL A 109 14.35 4.37 13.86
CA VAL A 109 13.17 4.98 13.25
C VAL A 109 13.36 6.49 13.19
N THR A 110 13.35 7.06 12.00
CA THR A 110 13.58 8.50 11.77
C THR A 110 12.48 9.10 10.92
N PHE A 111 12.27 10.40 11.06
CA PHE A 111 11.24 11.15 10.35
C PHE A 111 11.90 12.27 9.55
N PRO A 112 12.37 12.01 8.31
CA PRO A 112 12.99 13.04 7.46
C PRO A 112 12.04 14.20 7.14
N GLN A 113 10.74 13.90 7.08
CA GLN A 113 9.63 14.84 6.94
C GLN A 113 8.54 14.42 7.93
N SER A 114 7.60 15.32 8.21
CA SER A 114 6.51 15.06 9.18
C SER A 114 5.58 13.91 8.78
N ASP A 115 5.54 13.58 7.50
CA ASP A 115 4.71 12.57 6.85
C ASP A 115 5.52 11.34 6.38
N VAL A 116 6.83 11.30 6.62
CA VAL A 116 7.71 10.21 6.18
C VAL A 116 8.30 9.48 7.38
N CYS A 117 8.07 8.17 7.45
CA CYS A 117 8.72 7.26 8.39
C CYS A 117 9.81 6.46 7.66
N ARG A 118 11.05 6.60 8.11
CA ARG A 118 12.22 5.88 7.59
C ARG A 118 12.77 4.95 8.64
N VAL A 119 12.95 3.69 8.30
CA VAL A 119 13.38 2.62 9.21
C VAL A 119 14.67 2.01 8.71
N LEU A 120 15.63 1.83 9.63
CA LEU A 120 16.85 1.07 9.45
C LEU A 120 16.71 -0.29 10.16
N THR A 121 16.87 -1.37 9.43
CA THR A 121 17.04 -2.71 10.00
C THR A 121 18.48 -3.13 9.87
N HIS A 122 18.99 -3.85 10.86
CA HIS A 122 20.40 -4.22 10.89
C HIS A 122 20.62 -5.56 11.61
N ARG A 123 21.66 -6.26 11.17
CA ARG A 123 22.33 -7.34 11.86
C ARG A 123 23.83 -7.07 11.76
N THR A 124 24.41 -6.53 12.81
CA THR A 124 25.79 -6.04 12.81
C THR A 124 26.52 -6.42 14.10
N LEU A 125 27.84 -6.41 14.03
CA LEU A 125 28.69 -6.61 15.20
C LEU A 125 28.47 -5.50 16.26
N ALA A 126 28.14 -4.29 15.79
CA ALA A 126 27.87 -3.15 16.69
C ALA A 126 26.63 -3.36 17.57
N THR A 127 25.67 -4.17 17.10
CA THR A 127 24.44 -4.51 17.80
C THR A 127 24.48 -5.89 18.44
N ASP A 128 25.68 -6.52 18.49
CA ASP A 128 25.92 -7.86 19.03
C ASP A 128 25.08 -8.97 18.33
N ASP A 129 24.65 -8.73 17.09
CA ASP A 129 23.85 -9.65 16.29
C ASP A 129 24.33 -9.72 14.82
N PRO A 130 25.63 -9.98 14.52
CA PRO A 130 26.09 -10.09 13.14
C PRO A 130 25.68 -11.43 12.53
N LEU A 131 25.54 -11.46 11.21
CA LEU A 131 25.33 -12.70 10.47
C LEU A 131 26.58 -13.57 10.53
N LYS A 132 26.43 -14.86 10.84
CA LYS A 132 27.55 -15.81 10.82
C LYS A 132 27.80 -16.28 9.39
N THR A 133 29.07 -16.39 9.05
CA THR A 133 29.54 -17.05 7.83
C THR A 133 30.08 -18.43 8.20
N TYR A 134 29.75 -19.42 7.40
CA TYR A 134 30.10 -20.82 7.72
C TYR A 134 31.38 -21.27 7.02
N PHE A 135 31.56 -20.88 5.80
CA PHE A 135 32.62 -21.42 4.94
C PHE A 135 33.67 -20.38 4.55
N VAL A 136 33.30 -19.10 4.38
CA VAL A 136 34.26 -18.03 4.06
C VAL A 136 35.40 -17.96 5.08
N ARG A 137 35.15 -18.29 6.34
CA ARG A 137 36.16 -18.37 7.41
C ARG A 137 37.28 -19.36 7.15
N VAL A 138 37.10 -20.32 6.24
CA VAL A 138 38.11 -21.32 5.86
C VAL A 138 39.15 -20.74 4.88
N LEU A 139 38.77 -19.66 4.18
CA LEU A 139 39.66 -18.96 3.27
C LEU A 139 40.63 -18.05 3.99
N PRO A 140 41.86 -17.89 3.51
CA PRO A 140 42.81 -16.94 4.09
C PRO A 140 42.23 -15.51 4.12
N GLY A 141 42.10 -14.92 5.31
CA GLY A 141 41.48 -13.60 5.49
C GLY A 141 39.96 -13.59 5.56
N GLY A 142 39.29 -14.76 5.54
CA GLY A 142 37.84 -14.86 5.65
C GLY A 142 37.34 -14.48 7.04
N SER A 143 36.23 -13.72 7.09
CA SER A 143 35.57 -13.32 8.34
C SER A 143 34.64 -14.41 8.85
N THR A 144 34.47 -14.48 10.17
CA THR A 144 33.49 -15.36 10.84
C THR A 144 32.08 -14.76 10.87
N THR A 145 31.97 -13.46 10.59
CA THR A 145 30.71 -12.71 10.63
C THR A 145 30.68 -11.71 9.49
N ALA A 146 29.45 -11.31 9.12
CA ALA A 146 29.18 -10.24 8.16
C ALA A 146 28.12 -9.29 8.73
N ASP A 147 28.36 -8.00 8.57
CA ASP A 147 27.39 -6.97 8.90
C ASP A 147 26.44 -6.76 7.72
N MET A 148 25.15 -6.61 8.04
CA MET A 148 24.12 -6.35 7.05
C MET A 148 23.09 -5.36 7.57
N THR A 149 22.70 -4.44 6.68
CA THR A 149 21.67 -3.44 6.97
C THR A 149 20.69 -3.34 5.80
N ALA A 150 19.47 -2.93 6.08
CA ALA A 150 18.50 -2.55 5.07
C ALA A 150 17.76 -1.30 5.54
N VAL A 151 17.27 -0.51 4.58
CA VAL A 151 16.57 0.74 4.83
C VAL A 151 15.31 0.74 3.99
N ALA A 152 14.23 1.26 4.57
CA ALA A 152 13.01 1.57 3.84
C ALA A 152 12.43 2.87 4.36
N ALA A 153 11.74 3.59 3.50
CA ALA A 153 10.96 4.75 3.88
C ALA A 153 9.55 4.65 3.29
N ALA A 154 8.56 5.02 4.09
CA ALA A 154 7.18 5.10 3.66
C ALA A 154 6.61 6.47 4.00
N GLN A 155 5.79 6.99 3.09
CA GLN A 155 5.11 8.26 3.23
C GLN A 155 3.63 8.05 3.44
N ALA A 156 3.06 8.75 4.42
CA ALA A 156 1.63 8.92 4.59
C ALA A 156 1.19 10.20 3.87
N PHE A 157 0.06 10.15 3.16
CA PHE A 157 -0.41 11.28 2.35
C PHE A 157 -1.93 11.35 2.30
N ASP A 158 -2.45 12.51 1.93
CA ASP A 158 -3.85 12.68 1.57
C ASP A 158 -4.08 12.22 0.13
N VAL A 159 -5.18 11.52 -0.12
CA VAL A 159 -5.56 11.01 -1.43
C VAL A 159 -6.35 12.08 -2.18
N CYS A 160 -5.82 12.52 -3.32
CA CYS A 160 -6.45 13.47 -4.23
C CYS A 160 -7.10 12.84 -5.45
N GLY A 161 -6.79 11.57 -5.73
CA GLY A 161 -7.40 10.83 -6.83
C GLY A 161 -7.49 9.34 -6.51
N SER A 162 -8.56 8.69 -6.93
CA SER A 162 -8.77 7.26 -6.74
C SER A 162 -9.67 6.67 -7.83
N LYS A 163 -9.65 5.34 -7.89
CA LYS A 163 -10.61 4.53 -8.64
C LYS A 163 -11.68 3.98 -7.70
N CYS A 164 -12.63 3.25 -8.24
CA CYS A 164 -13.71 2.65 -7.47
C CYS A 164 -14.59 3.67 -6.73
N ILE A 165 -14.78 4.83 -7.35
CA ILE A 165 -15.66 5.88 -6.84
C ILE A 165 -17.11 5.43 -7.03
N LYS A 166 -17.96 5.64 -6.03
CA LYS A 166 -19.40 5.36 -6.17
C LYS A 166 -20.09 6.41 -7.03
N PRO A 167 -21.12 6.03 -7.82
CA PRO A 167 -21.71 6.89 -8.83
C PRO A 167 -22.65 7.95 -8.24
N TRP A 168 -22.22 8.58 -7.15
CA TRP A 168 -22.90 9.68 -6.49
C TRP A 168 -21.92 10.81 -6.18
N VAL A 169 -22.44 12.03 -6.12
CA VAL A 169 -21.71 13.19 -5.63
C VAL A 169 -22.55 13.89 -4.59
N ILE A 170 -21.95 14.37 -3.51
CA ILE A 170 -22.67 15.08 -2.44
C ILE A 170 -22.05 16.44 -2.19
N PRO A 171 -22.83 17.40 -1.65
CA PRO A 171 -22.23 18.65 -1.20
C PRO A 171 -21.24 18.40 -0.05
N ASP A 172 -20.14 19.14 0.00
CA ASP A 172 -19.33 19.18 1.23
C ASP A 172 -20.17 19.82 2.36
N ASN A 173 -19.80 19.58 3.61
CA ASN A 173 -20.55 20.12 4.74
C ASN A 173 -20.37 21.62 4.88
N TRP A 174 -21.40 22.32 5.37
CA TRP A 174 -21.36 23.75 5.66
C TRP A 174 -22.12 24.06 6.96
N ASN A 175 -21.93 25.23 7.50
CA ASN A 175 -22.63 25.69 8.70
C ASN A 175 -23.94 26.43 8.33
N ASP A 176 -25.00 25.65 8.11
CA ASP A 176 -26.34 26.21 7.84
C ASP A 176 -26.90 26.89 9.09
N ALA A 177 -26.43 28.12 9.38
CA ALA A 177 -26.75 28.85 10.61
C ALA A 177 -28.21 29.28 10.70
N ASN A 178 -28.86 29.45 9.55
CA ASN A 178 -30.27 29.89 9.48
C ASN A 178 -31.24 28.72 9.17
N ALA A 179 -30.72 27.51 9.03
CA ALA A 179 -31.47 26.27 8.75
C ALA A 179 -32.36 26.36 7.50
N ASN A 180 -31.88 27.06 6.47
CA ASN A 180 -32.61 27.19 5.21
C ASN A 180 -32.27 26.05 4.21
N GLY A 181 -31.23 25.25 4.50
CA GLY A 181 -30.80 24.14 3.67
C GLY A 181 -29.99 24.55 2.42
N THR A 182 -29.66 25.83 2.28
CA THR A 182 -28.77 26.37 1.24
C THR A 182 -27.47 26.82 1.88
N CYS A 183 -26.40 26.85 1.10
CA CYS A 183 -25.12 27.39 1.57
C CYS A 183 -25.02 28.86 1.25
N ASP A 184 -25.19 29.72 2.26
CA ASP A 184 -25.12 31.17 2.11
C ASP A 184 -23.64 31.67 2.17
N PRO A 185 -23.37 32.90 1.69
CA PRO A 185 -22.02 33.47 1.74
C PRO A 185 -21.45 33.53 3.17
N GLY A 186 -20.30 32.87 3.36
CA GLY A 186 -19.59 32.79 4.64
C GLY A 186 -19.94 31.57 5.50
N GLU A 187 -20.84 30.72 5.10
CA GLU A 187 -21.19 29.48 5.81
C GLU A 187 -20.28 28.28 5.44
N TYR A 188 -19.55 28.37 4.34
CA TYR A 188 -18.66 27.30 3.88
C TYR A 188 -17.19 27.72 3.92
N ASP A 189 -16.40 26.85 4.55
CA ASP A 189 -14.95 26.82 4.48
C ASP A 189 -14.54 25.33 4.44
N PRO A 190 -13.87 24.86 3.38
CA PRO A 190 -13.53 23.45 3.22
C PRO A 190 -12.65 22.89 4.35
N ASN A 191 -11.91 23.76 5.06
CA ASN A 191 -11.01 23.38 6.15
C ASN A 191 -11.63 23.55 7.55
N VAL A 192 -12.78 24.22 7.67
CA VAL A 192 -13.42 24.51 8.96
C VAL A 192 -14.79 23.88 9.07
N THR A 193 -15.68 24.18 8.14
CA THR A 193 -17.07 23.69 8.14
C THR A 193 -17.26 22.43 7.30
N GLY A 194 -16.45 22.24 6.25
CA GLY A 194 -16.46 21.02 5.43
C GLY A 194 -16.29 19.75 6.25
N TYR A 195 -16.66 18.59 5.69
CA TYR A 195 -16.45 17.30 6.36
C TYR A 195 -14.99 17.10 6.75
N GLN A 196 -14.76 16.64 7.97
CA GLN A 196 -13.42 16.41 8.54
C GLN A 196 -13.40 15.13 9.40
N ALA A 197 -12.30 14.38 9.33
CA ALA A 197 -11.99 13.35 10.29
C ALA A 197 -11.04 13.91 11.39
N PRO A 198 -11.18 13.54 12.66
CA PRO A 198 -12.14 12.55 13.19
C PRO A 198 -13.52 13.12 13.54
N ARG A 199 -13.75 14.45 13.41
CA ARG A 199 -14.97 15.14 13.89
C ARG A 199 -16.27 14.49 13.41
N ASP A 200 -16.34 14.16 12.13
CA ASP A 200 -17.59 13.74 11.47
C ASP A 200 -17.67 12.21 11.29
N VAL A 201 -16.67 11.46 11.80
CA VAL A 201 -16.67 9.98 11.72
C VAL A 201 -17.91 9.41 12.43
N GLY A 202 -18.64 8.52 11.75
CA GLY A 202 -19.89 7.93 12.22
C GLY A 202 -21.14 8.75 11.91
N MET A 203 -20.99 9.97 11.36
CA MET A 203 -22.13 10.77 10.92
C MET A 203 -22.86 10.07 9.77
N GLN A 204 -24.19 9.98 9.85
CA GLN A 204 -25.00 9.48 8.76
C GLN A 204 -25.26 10.58 7.73
N VAL A 205 -25.02 10.26 6.48
CA VAL A 205 -25.15 11.19 5.36
C VAL A 205 -26.00 10.57 4.27
N VAL A 206 -26.80 11.38 3.60
CA VAL A 206 -27.53 10.98 2.38
C VAL A 206 -26.59 11.13 1.19
N LEU A 207 -26.15 9.99 0.64
CA LEU A 207 -25.19 9.92 -0.47
C LEU A 207 -25.84 10.12 -1.83
N LYS A 208 -27.13 9.80 -1.95
CA LYS A 208 -27.98 10.07 -3.09
C LYS A 208 -29.35 10.50 -2.60
N ASN A 209 -29.79 11.64 -3.06
CA ASN A 209 -31.09 12.18 -2.68
C ASN A 209 -32.20 11.65 -3.60
N GLY A 210 -33.28 11.16 -3.04
CA GLY A 210 -34.48 10.74 -3.77
C GLY A 210 -35.59 11.79 -3.83
N ASP A 211 -35.43 12.89 -3.08
CA ASP A 211 -36.42 13.99 -3.03
C ASP A 211 -36.18 14.98 -4.17
N PRO A 212 -37.16 15.19 -5.07
CA PRO A 212 -37.07 16.22 -6.12
C PRO A 212 -37.09 17.65 -5.60
N HIS A 213 -37.50 17.85 -4.36
CA HIS A 213 -37.62 19.17 -3.74
C HIS A 213 -36.47 19.47 -2.75
N ASN A 214 -35.34 18.75 -2.88
CA ASN A 214 -34.18 19.07 -2.07
C ASN A 214 -33.78 20.54 -2.26
N VAL A 215 -33.38 21.19 -1.18
CA VAL A 215 -33.25 22.66 -1.15
C VAL A 215 -31.99 23.11 -1.87
N ILE A 216 -30.89 22.37 -1.75
CA ILE A 216 -29.59 22.78 -2.30
C ILE A 216 -29.56 22.77 -3.83
N ALA A 217 -30.24 21.81 -4.45
CA ALA A 217 -30.30 21.69 -5.92
C ALA A 217 -31.62 21.03 -6.35
N PRO A 218 -32.74 21.80 -6.39
CA PRO A 218 -34.04 21.24 -6.71
C PRO A 218 -34.06 20.52 -8.06
N GLY A 219 -34.60 19.29 -8.08
CA GLY A 219 -34.70 18.46 -9.27
C GLY A 219 -33.42 17.68 -9.63
N ILE A 220 -32.38 17.79 -8.82
CA ILE A 220 -31.13 17.03 -8.96
C ILE A 220 -31.03 15.98 -7.86
N TYR A 221 -30.69 14.75 -8.26
CA TYR A 221 -30.62 13.59 -7.36
C TYR A 221 -29.19 13.11 -7.11
N PHE A 222 -28.21 13.79 -7.71
CA PHE A 222 -26.77 13.62 -7.59
C PHE A 222 -26.14 12.29 -8.08
N PRO A 223 -26.78 11.43 -8.90
CA PRO A 223 -26.03 10.41 -9.61
C PRO A 223 -25.06 11.04 -10.61
N VAL A 224 -23.90 10.42 -10.79
CA VAL A 224 -22.87 10.86 -11.74
C VAL A 224 -22.45 9.75 -12.69
N CYS A 225 -21.91 10.15 -13.85
CA CYS A 225 -21.40 9.28 -14.88
C CYS A 225 -19.88 9.31 -14.92
N PHE A 226 -19.28 8.19 -15.31
CA PHE A 226 -17.85 8.02 -15.50
C PHE A 226 -17.52 7.67 -16.95
N PRO A 227 -16.28 7.91 -17.43
CA PRO A 227 -15.20 8.65 -16.74
C PRO A 227 -15.51 10.14 -16.57
N PRO A 228 -14.67 10.90 -15.83
CA PRO A 228 -14.75 12.35 -15.76
C PRO A 228 -14.71 12.99 -17.15
N LEU A 229 -15.26 14.20 -17.29
CA LEU A 229 -15.23 14.95 -18.55
C LEU A 229 -13.82 15.37 -18.98
N ASP A 230 -12.94 15.51 -18.01
CA ASP A 230 -11.55 15.99 -18.19
C ASP A 230 -10.53 14.85 -18.27
N ASN A 231 -10.97 13.61 -18.53
CA ASN A 231 -10.08 12.46 -18.63
C ASN A 231 -9.09 12.57 -19.82
N ASP A 232 -7.85 12.14 -19.61
CA ASP A 232 -6.76 12.22 -20.60
C ASP A 232 -7.00 11.39 -21.87
N GLU A 233 -7.88 10.37 -21.78
CA GLU A 233 -8.17 9.46 -22.88
C GLU A 233 -9.25 10.00 -23.84
N GLY A 234 -9.91 11.10 -23.48
CA GLY A 234 -11.00 11.69 -24.26
C GLY A 234 -12.24 10.80 -24.38
N ILE A 235 -12.42 9.86 -23.45
CA ILE A 235 -13.56 8.95 -23.39
C ILE A 235 -14.77 9.72 -22.88
N LYS A 236 -15.91 9.55 -23.56
CA LYS A 236 -17.16 10.19 -23.11
C LYS A 236 -17.75 9.45 -21.92
N PRO A 237 -18.33 10.17 -20.93
CA PRO A 237 -19.04 9.54 -19.83
C PRO A 237 -20.14 8.59 -20.31
N GLU A 238 -20.16 7.40 -19.74
CA GLU A 238 -21.20 6.41 -19.98
C GLU A 238 -22.44 6.77 -19.17
N THR A 239 -23.60 6.72 -19.81
CA THR A 239 -24.88 7.11 -19.23
C THR A 239 -25.87 5.95 -19.27
N GLY A 240 -26.81 5.95 -18.36
CA GLY A 240 -27.92 4.98 -18.35
C GLY A 240 -28.02 4.17 -17.07
N GLY A 241 -29.24 3.71 -16.80
CA GLY A 241 -29.57 3.04 -15.54
C GLY A 241 -28.85 1.72 -15.31
N ASP A 242 -28.52 0.97 -16.36
CA ASP A 242 -27.84 -0.33 -16.23
C ASP A 242 -26.37 -0.14 -15.83
N VAL A 243 -25.66 0.78 -16.46
CA VAL A 243 -24.27 1.13 -16.13
C VAL A 243 -24.18 1.73 -14.72
N TYR A 244 -25.08 2.66 -14.41
CA TYR A 244 -25.20 3.25 -13.09
C TYR A 244 -25.42 2.19 -12.00
N ARG A 245 -26.31 1.20 -12.24
CA ARG A 245 -26.55 0.07 -11.32
C ARG A 245 -25.28 -0.74 -11.10
N GLU A 246 -24.54 -1.02 -12.16
CA GLU A 246 -23.31 -1.78 -12.11
C GLU A 246 -22.27 -1.09 -11.22
N TRP A 247 -22.06 0.21 -11.39
CA TRP A 247 -21.09 0.98 -10.61
C TRP A 247 -21.44 1.13 -9.12
N ILE A 248 -22.71 0.94 -8.73
CA ILE A 248 -23.08 0.89 -7.31
C ILE A 248 -22.47 -0.35 -6.65
N ALA A 249 -22.63 -1.52 -7.28
CA ALA A 249 -22.20 -2.79 -6.71
C ALA A 249 -20.72 -3.10 -6.98
N GLN A 250 -20.21 -2.70 -8.14
CA GLN A 250 -18.86 -2.97 -8.60
C GLN A 250 -17.94 -1.74 -8.45
N CYS A 251 -16.68 -1.96 -8.76
CA CYS A 251 -15.68 -0.91 -8.85
C CYS A 251 -15.66 -0.37 -10.29
N GLU A 252 -15.93 0.91 -10.47
CA GLU A 252 -15.68 1.58 -11.72
C GLU A 252 -14.15 1.72 -11.95
N PRO A 253 -13.63 1.53 -13.17
CA PRO A 253 -12.20 1.43 -13.43
C PRO A 253 -11.49 2.78 -13.62
N TYR A 254 -12.24 3.87 -13.72
CA TYR A 254 -11.72 5.17 -14.10
C TYR A 254 -11.09 5.91 -12.92
N MET A 255 -10.04 6.70 -13.19
CA MET A 255 -9.47 7.60 -12.20
C MET A 255 -10.36 8.84 -12.07
N VAL A 256 -10.63 9.25 -10.84
CA VAL A 256 -11.31 10.50 -10.52
C VAL A 256 -10.43 11.29 -9.56
N ASP A 257 -10.00 12.46 -10.01
CA ASP A 257 -9.13 13.34 -9.26
C ASP A 257 -9.89 14.57 -8.73
N ILE A 258 -9.37 15.16 -7.65
CA ILE A 258 -9.85 16.47 -7.20
C ILE A 258 -9.58 17.50 -8.30
N GLY A 259 -10.61 18.24 -8.68
CA GLY A 259 -10.60 19.16 -9.81
C GLY A 259 -11.35 18.65 -11.04
N ASP A 260 -11.53 17.35 -11.15
CA ASP A 260 -12.29 16.75 -12.25
C ASP A 260 -13.75 17.20 -12.26
N ARG A 261 -14.34 17.16 -13.48
CA ARG A 261 -15.76 17.42 -13.68
C ARG A 261 -16.52 16.12 -13.97
N LEU A 262 -17.49 15.82 -13.13
CA LEU A 262 -18.36 14.67 -13.30
C LEU A 262 -19.70 15.10 -13.93
N LEU A 263 -20.12 14.40 -14.99
CA LEU A 263 -21.41 14.62 -15.61
C LEU A 263 -22.52 14.08 -14.71
N LEU A 264 -23.53 14.89 -14.42
CA LEU A 264 -24.72 14.44 -13.70
C LEU A 264 -25.60 13.57 -14.58
N GLU A 265 -26.00 12.43 -14.06
CA GLU A 265 -27.01 11.57 -14.72
C GLU A 265 -28.41 12.12 -14.40
N PRO A 266 -29.22 12.44 -15.40
CA PRO A 266 -30.56 13.01 -15.18
C PRO A 266 -31.55 11.96 -14.65
N GLY A 267 -32.45 12.40 -13.79
CA GLY A 267 -33.52 11.58 -13.24
C GLY A 267 -33.19 10.91 -11.91
N ASN A 268 -34.22 10.49 -11.19
CA ASN A 268 -34.07 9.92 -9.85
C ASN A 268 -33.45 8.49 -9.84
N LEU A 269 -33.56 7.75 -10.93
CA LEU A 269 -33.00 6.38 -11.06
C LEU A 269 -33.38 5.42 -9.90
N VAL A 270 -34.56 5.58 -9.30
CA VAL A 270 -35.01 4.80 -8.12
C VAL A 270 -34.87 3.28 -8.33
N GLY A 271 -35.30 2.78 -9.50
CA GLY A 271 -35.22 1.35 -9.84
C GLY A 271 -33.78 0.85 -9.90
N PRO A 272 -32.93 1.42 -10.76
CA PRO A 272 -31.50 1.08 -10.82
C PRO A 272 -30.78 1.22 -9.47
N THR A 273 -31.08 2.29 -8.69
CA THR A 273 -30.49 2.48 -7.35
C THR A 273 -30.85 1.32 -6.42
N LYS A 274 -32.13 0.93 -6.33
CA LYS A 274 -32.54 -0.18 -5.48
C LYS A 274 -31.91 -1.51 -5.87
N GLN A 275 -31.79 -1.77 -7.17
CA GLN A 275 -31.18 -2.99 -7.68
C GLN A 275 -29.67 -3.01 -7.39
N GLY A 276 -28.94 -1.95 -7.73
CA GLY A 276 -27.50 -1.85 -7.42
C GLY A 276 -27.19 -1.92 -5.92
N MET A 277 -28.03 -1.29 -5.09
CA MET A 277 -27.91 -1.39 -3.64
C MET A 277 -28.20 -2.80 -3.12
N ALA A 278 -29.15 -3.50 -3.68
CA ALA A 278 -29.41 -4.89 -3.33
C ALA A 278 -28.21 -5.79 -3.70
N ASP A 279 -27.65 -5.59 -4.88
CA ASP A 279 -26.46 -6.29 -5.36
C ASP A 279 -25.24 -6.00 -4.44
N LEU A 280 -25.02 -4.74 -4.05
CA LEU A 280 -23.93 -4.34 -3.15
C LEU A 280 -24.10 -4.94 -1.73
N ILE A 281 -25.31 -4.86 -1.17
CA ILE A 281 -25.58 -5.39 0.17
C ILE A 281 -25.44 -6.91 0.19
N ALA A 282 -25.79 -7.59 -0.91
CA ALA A 282 -25.65 -9.05 -1.02
C ALA A 282 -24.19 -9.52 -0.97
N LEU A 283 -23.22 -8.67 -1.26
CA LEU A 283 -21.78 -9.00 -1.12
C LEU A 283 -21.38 -9.17 0.37
N ASP A 284 -21.98 -8.37 1.26
CA ASP A 284 -21.67 -8.42 2.70
C ASP A 284 -22.93 -8.10 3.52
N PRO A 285 -23.89 -9.05 3.58
CA PRO A 285 -25.21 -8.79 4.15
C PRO A 285 -25.19 -8.67 5.69
N GLY A 286 -24.14 -9.19 6.34
CA GLY A 286 -23.99 -9.14 7.80
C GLY A 286 -23.41 -7.82 8.31
N ALA A 287 -22.70 -7.07 7.45
CA ALA A 287 -22.02 -5.85 7.84
C ALA A 287 -23.00 -4.76 8.26
N ARG A 288 -22.72 -4.14 9.39
CA ARG A 288 -23.48 -3.00 9.91
C ARG A 288 -22.60 -2.03 10.68
N TRP A 289 -23.02 -0.80 10.75
CA TRP A 289 -22.37 0.20 11.58
C TRP A 289 -22.76 0.00 13.06
N ASP A 290 -21.77 0.01 13.93
CA ASP A 290 -21.96 0.04 15.38
C ASP A 290 -21.59 1.42 15.93
N SER A 291 -22.58 2.15 16.41
CA SER A 291 -22.35 3.53 16.92
C SER A 291 -21.62 3.55 18.26
N GLY A 292 -21.59 2.42 18.99
CA GLY A 292 -20.90 2.31 20.28
C GLY A 292 -19.38 2.23 20.10
N SER A 293 -18.94 1.41 19.17
CA SER A 293 -17.51 1.23 18.81
C SER A 293 -17.05 2.15 17.68
N GLN A 294 -17.96 2.84 16.99
CA GLN A 294 -17.72 3.62 15.78
C GLN A 294 -16.98 2.83 14.68
N THR A 295 -17.37 1.58 14.51
CA THR A 295 -16.77 0.65 13.54
C THR A 295 -17.83 -0.14 12.79
N ILE A 296 -17.40 -0.76 11.69
CA ILE A 296 -18.19 -1.75 10.95
C ILE A 296 -18.02 -3.10 11.67
N VAL A 297 -19.15 -3.72 12.04
CA VAL A 297 -19.18 -5.02 12.70
C VAL A 297 -19.88 -6.05 11.83
N ASN A 298 -19.62 -7.34 12.11
CA ASN A 298 -20.21 -8.50 11.43
C ASN A 298 -19.95 -8.55 9.90
N SER A 299 -18.92 -7.87 9.42
CA SER A 299 -18.44 -8.07 8.06
C SER A 299 -17.79 -9.45 7.92
N ALA A 300 -18.02 -10.11 6.78
CA ALA A 300 -17.32 -11.33 6.40
C ALA A 300 -15.91 -11.05 5.84
N PHE A 301 -15.55 -9.79 5.64
CA PHE A 301 -14.30 -9.32 5.03
C PHE A 301 -13.50 -8.50 6.02
N ALA A 302 -12.18 -8.44 5.82
CA ALA A 302 -11.32 -7.52 6.58
C ALA A 302 -11.69 -6.05 6.29
N GLU A 303 -12.01 -5.76 5.02
CA GLU A 303 -12.62 -4.51 4.59
C GLU A 303 -13.91 -4.84 3.84
N SER A 304 -15.03 -4.31 4.32
CA SER A 304 -16.33 -4.58 3.71
C SER A 304 -16.40 -4.01 2.30
N PRO A 305 -16.90 -4.76 1.29
CA PRO A 305 -17.14 -4.23 -0.05
C PRO A 305 -18.23 -3.13 -0.08
N ARG A 306 -18.91 -2.92 1.03
CA ARG A 306 -19.87 -1.81 1.22
C ARG A 306 -19.20 -0.50 1.62
N ILE A 307 -17.87 -0.48 1.76
CA ILE A 307 -17.09 0.77 1.84
C ILE A 307 -16.95 1.32 0.43
N GLY A 308 -17.23 2.59 0.24
CA GLY A 308 -17.09 3.28 -1.05
C GLY A 308 -16.59 4.70 -0.89
N LEU A 309 -15.82 5.15 -1.87
CA LEU A 309 -15.43 6.54 -1.99
C LEU A 309 -16.53 7.32 -2.70
N VAL A 310 -16.81 8.53 -2.22
CA VAL A 310 -17.80 9.44 -2.79
C VAL A 310 -17.17 10.82 -2.93
N PRO A 311 -17.22 11.43 -4.11
CA PRO A 311 -16.73 12.79 -4.33
C PRO A 311 -17.68 13.83 -3.73
N PHE A 312 -17.09 14.93 -3.28
CA PHE A 312 -17.82 16.11 -2.82
C PHE A 312 -17.73 17.24 -3.84
N PHE A 313 -18.77 18.04 -3.92
CA PHE A 313 -18.77 19.31 -4.63
C PHE A 313 -18.88 20.51 -3.65
N ASP A 314 -18.48 21.70 -4.12
CA ASP A 314 -18.58 22.95 -3.36
C ASP A 314 -20.05 23.36 -3.20
N PRO A 315 -20.58 23.39 -1.96
CA PRO A 315 -22.00 23.73 -1.72
C PRO A 315 -22.36 25.19 -2.09
N THR A 316 -21.38 26.08 -2.27
CA THR A 316 -21.62 27.45 -2.72
C THR A 316 -21.93 27.54 -4.21
N THR A 317 -21.61 26.50 -4.96
CA THR A 317 -21.84 26.39 -6.41
C THR A 317 -22.61 25.14 -6.76
N PRO A 318 -23.85 24.98 -6.24
CA PRO A 318 -24.63 23.77 -6.50
C PRO A 318 -24.99 23.66 -7.97
N PRO A 319 -25.09 22.42 -8.51
CA PRO A 319 -25.44 22.22 -9.89
C PRO A 319 -26.87 22.71 -10.19
N THR A 320 -27.04 23.27 -11.38
CA THR A 320 -28.36 23.68 -11.88
C THR A 320 -29.10 22.53 -12.54
N SER A 321 -30.42 22.64 -12.70
CA SER A 321 -31.28 21.60 -13.28
C SER A 321 -30.87 21.21 -14.72
N GLY A 322 -31.09 19.96 -15.09
CA GLY A 322 -30.75 19.39 -16.38
C GLY A 322 -29.46 18.56 -16.40
N ARG A 323 -28.99 18.22 -17.61
CA ARG A 323 -27.71 17.52 -17.79
C ARG A 323 -26.57 18.51 -17.63
N ASN A 324 -26.03 18.59 -16.43
CA ASN A 324 -24.97 19.50 -16.02
C ASN A 324 -23.80 18.70 -15.44
N TRP A 325 -22.77 19.37 -14.98
CA TRP A 325 -21.59 18.76 -14.37
C TRP A 325 -21.29 19.44 -13.02
N VAL A 326 -20.55 18.73 -12.18
CA VAL A 326 -20.04 19.25 -10.92
C VAL A 326 -18.52 19.03 -10.87
N SER A 327 -17.81 19.96 -10.25
CA SER A 327 -16.38 19.78 -9.97
C SER A 327 -16.18 19.05 -8.64
N VAL A 328 -15.26 18.09 -8.63
CA VAL A 328 -14.84 17.37 -7.44
C VAL A 328 -13.91 18.25 -6.63
N VAL A 329 -14.27 18.56 -5.39
CA VAL A 329 -13.42 19.37 -4.49
C VAL A 329 -12.75 18.54 -3.41
N LYS A 330 -13.29 17.35 -3.11
CA LYS A 330 -12.81 16.46 -2.05
C LYS A 330 -13.30 15.04 -2.30
N LEU A 331 -12.61 14.04 -1.76
CA LEU A 331 -13.06 12.65 -1.71
C LEU A 331 -13.31 12.25 -0.25
N GLY A 332 -14.39 11.52 0.00
CA GLY A 332 -14.72 10.97 1.31
C GLY A 332 -15.04 9.49 1.25
N ALA A 333 -14.84 8.79 2.35
CA ALA A 333 -15.14 7.38 2.47
C ALA A 333 -16.40 7.16 3.30
N PHE A 334 -17.24 6.22 2.86
CA PHE A 334 -18.50 5.90 3.51
C PHE A 334 -18.71 4.40 3.61
N PHE A 335 -19.20 3.95 4.75
CA PHE A 335 -19.88 2.66 4.82
C PHE A 335 -21.32 2.83 4.34
N ILE A 336 -21.69 2.17 3.25
CA ILE A 336 -23.00 2.29 2.60
C ILE A 336 -24.01 1.42 3.33
N GLU A 337 -24.99 2.06 3.99
CA GLU A 337 -25.94 1.38 4.87
C GLU A 337 -27.12 0.78 4.13
N GLY A 338 -27.78 1.58 3.28
CA GLY A 338 -29.00 1.12 2.63
C GLY A 338 -29.66 2.13 1.71
N VAL A 339 -30.80 1.74 1.14
CA VAL A 339 -31.62 2.56 0.28
C VAL A 339 -33.07 2.61 0.79
N GLN A 340 -33.66 3.80 0.78
CA GLN A 340 -35.05 4.01 1.19
C GLN A 340 -36.04 3.87 0.00
N GLY A 341 -37.34 3.92 0.30
CA GLY A 341 -38.41 3.74 -0.68
C GLY A 341 -38.41 4.76 -1.83
N ASN A 342 -38.04 6.02 -1.55
CA ASN A 342 -37.92 7.10 -2.52
C ASN A 342 -36.60 7.08 -3.33
N GLY A 343 -35.66 6.21 -2.98
CA GLY A 343 -34.35 6.08 -3.62
C GLY A 343 -33.23 6.87 -2.91
N ASP A 344 -33.44 7.37 -1.70
CA ASP A 344 -32.35 7.88 -0.85
C ASP A 344 -31.38 6.76 -0.51
N VAL A 345 -30.10 6.99 -0.73
CA VAL A 345 -29.02 6.14 -0.28
C VAL A 345 -28.35 6.77 0.93
N THR A 346 -28.22 6.01 2.02
CA THR A 346 -27.57 6.48 3.24
C THR A 346 -26.25 5.77 3.46
N GLY A 347 -25.29 6.47 4.02
CA GLY A 347 -24.00 5.94 4.44
C GLY A 347 -23.49 6.61 5.70
N ARG A 348 -22.51 5.95 6.33
CA ARG A 348 -21.78 6.49 7.48
C ARG A 348 -20.42 6.98 7.03
N PHE A 349 -20.12 8.22 7.36
CA PHE A 349 -18.81 8.80 7.12
C PHE A 349 -17.74 8.06 7.93
N ILE A 350 -16.69 7.61 7.26
CA ILE A 350 -15.59 6.86 7.87
C ILE A 350 -14.25 7.42 7.39
N GLN A 351 -13.22 7.16 8.18
CA GLN A 351 -11.84 7.38 7.75
C GLN A 351 -11.24 6.05 7.32
N ILE A 352 -10.62 6.02 6.15
CA ILE A 352 -9.94 4.84 5.63
C ILE A 352 -8.54 5.19 5.12
N THR A 353 -7.72 4.15 5.00
CA THR A 353 -6.46 4.20 4.29
C THR A 353 -6.60 3.37 3.02
N THR A 354 -6.35 3.94 1.87
CA THR A 354 -6.47 3.27 0.57
C THR A 354 -5.33 3.65 -0.37
N GLY A 355 -5.18 2.90 -1.46
CA GLY A 355 -4.35 3.34 -2.58
C GLY A 355 -5.00 4.51 -3.32
N GLY A 356 -4.18 5.37 -3.90
CA GLY A 356 -4.66 6.49 -4.70
C GLY A 356 -3.53 7.43 -5.08
N VAL A 357 -3.87 8.54 -5.73
CA VAL A 357 -2.92 9.58 -6.12
C VAL A 357 -2.66 10.50 -4.93
N PRO A 358 -1.39 10.71 -4.53
CA PRO A 358 -1.07 11.65 -3.46
C PRO A 358 -1.45 13.09 -3.82
N CYS A 359 -1.98 13.82 -2.86
CA CYS A 359 -1.99 15.28 -2.93
C CYS A 359 -0.55 15.80 -2.83
N GLY A 360 -0.15 16.74 -3.66
CA GLY A 360 1.22 17.25 -3.70
C GLY A 360 1.72 17.94 -2.42
N ASN A 361 0.87 18.08 -1.39
CA ASN A 361 1.14 18.81 -0.16
C ASN A 361 1.41 17.90 1.07
N GLY A 362 1.63 16.59 0.88
CA GLY A 362 1.84 15.64 1.96
C GLY A 362 0.58 15.35 2.79
N LEU A 363 0.75 15.16 4.09
CA LEU A 363 -0.35 14.86 5.01
C LEU A 363 -1.01 16.15 5.50
N GLY A 364 -2.30 16.33 5.21
CA GLY A 364 -3.12 17.45 5.62
C GLY A 364 -4.43 17.00 6.28
N ASN A 365 -5.52 17.73 6.01
CA ASN A 365 -6.85 17.45 6.54
C ASN A 365 -7.73 16.61 5.61
N GLY A 366 -7.13 15.90 4.64
CA GLY A 366 -7.85 15.01 3.73
C GLY A 366 -8.58 13.90 4.46
N LEU A 367 -9.75 13.51 3.93
CA LEU A 367 -10.65 12.52 4.53
C LEU A 367 -10.24 11.09 4.21
N VAL A 368 -9.55 10.91 3.11
CA VAL A 368 -9.02 9.62 2.63
C VAL A 368 -7.50 9.70 2.67
N LYS A 369 -6.90 8.74 3.32
CA LYS A 369 -5.44 8.68 3.52
C LYS A 369 -4.84 7.57 2.68
N GLY A 370 -3.58 7.74 2.31
CA GLY A 370 -2.79 6.73 1.65
C GLY A 370 -1.43 6.54 2.32
N ILE A 371 -0.82 5.40 2.06
CA ILE A 371 0.55 5.10 2.49
C ILE A 371 1.27 4.44 1.32
N VAL A 372 2.49 4.87 1.05
CA VAL A 372 3.31 4.31 -0.02
C VAL A 372 4.76 4.17 0.42
N LEU A 373 5.43 3.11 -0.04
CA LEU A 373 6.89 3.01 0.04
C LEU A 373 7.52 3.98 -0.97
N ILE A 374 8.52 4.73 -0.51
CA ILE A 374 9.23 5.73 -1.35
C ILE A 374 10.74 5.46 -1.47
N GLU A 375 11.31 4.58 -0.63
CA GLU A 375 12.72 4.14 -0.65
C GLU A 375 12.81 2.64 -0.35
#